data_35f8733be906640ae395f3e8ed0bcc17
#
_entry.id   35f8733be906640ae395f3e8ed0bcc17
#
_cell.length_a   1.000
_cell.length_b   1.000
_cell.length_c   1.000
_cell.angle_alpha   90.00
_cell.angle_beta   90.00
_cell.angle_gamma   90.00
#
_symmetry.space_group_name_H-M   'P 1'
#
loop_
_entity.id
_entity.type
_entity.pdbx_description
1 polymer ?
#
loop_
_entity_poly.entity_id
_entity_poly.type
_entity_poly.pdbx_seq_one_letter_code
_entity_poly.pdbx_strand_id
1 'polypeptide(L)'
;MEKNPYLSIMIQSLKKKSAVLDAVIELNIRQKEELENPGLDPDDFDACVEEKAKQIEQLELLDAGFQEVYDKIKADLQTNQQEYREEIAEMQEYIRRLTDKSATIQAQEARNKDLMTQKFASVRKQVKEVRKSQKVVNQYYKSMMKS
;
A
#
# COMPACT_ATOMS: atom_id res chain seq x y z
N MET A 1 -4.87 -18.34 -25.83
CA MET A 1 -3.65 -17.72 -26.38
C MET A 1 -3.54 -16.29 -25.89
N GLU A 2 -2.42 -15.95 -25.31
CA GLU A 2 -2.19 -14.58 -24.81
C GLU A 2 -2.06 -13.62 -25.98
N LYS A 3 -2.84 -12.54 -25.98
CA LYS A 3 -2.78 -11.53 -27.03
C LYS A 3 -1.57 -10.61 -26.86
N ASN A 4 -1.17 -10.35 -25.62
CA ASN A 4 -0.06 -9.46 -25.30
C ASN A 4 0.54 -9.85 -23.95
N PRO A 5 1.81 -10.31 -23.91
CA PRO A 5 2.43 -10.74 -22.66
C PRO A 5 2.59 -9.60 -21.64
N TYR A 6 2.69 -8.34 -22.08
CA TYR A 6 2.78 -7.21 -21.19
C TYR A 6 1.50 -7.01 -20.39
N LEU A 7 0.33 -7.30 -20.96
CA LEU A 7 -0.95 -7.24 -20.23
C LEU A 7 -0.98 -8.24 -19.08
N SER A 8 -0.50 -9.45 -19.30
CA SER A 8 -0.37 -10.46 -18.24
C SER A 8 0.51 -9.96 -17.10
N ILE A 9 1.64 -9.35 -17.43
CA ILE A 9 2.56 -8.79 -16.43
C ILE A 9 1.88 -7.68 -15.64
N MET A 10 1.16 -6.79 -16.31
CA MET A 10 0.42 -5.69 -15.65
C MET A 10 -0.63 -6.23 -14.70
N ILE A 11 -1.43 -7.21 -15.15
CA ILE A 11 -2.46 -7.82 -14.32
C ILE A 11 -1.83 -8.50 -13.10
N GLN A 12 -0.74 -9.23 -13.27
CA GLN A 12 -0.02 -9.86 -12.18
C GLN A 12 0.53 -8.83 -11.19
N SER A 13 1.03 -7.70 -11.68
CA SER A 13 1.50 -6.61 -10.81
C SER A 13 0.37 -6.06 -9.95
N LEU A 14 -0.83 -5.87 -10.53
CA LEU A 14 -2.00 -5.40 -9.78
C LEU A 14 -2.45 -6.42 -8.74
N LYS A 15 -2.43 -7.71 -9.06
CA LYS A 15 -2.74 -8.78 -8.11
C LYS A 15 -1.76 -8.79 -6.94
N LYS A 16 -0.47 -8.68 -7.21
CA LYS A 16 0.56 -8.62 -6.18
C LYS A 16 0.40 -7.38 -5.30
N LYS A 17 0.12 -6.24 -5.92
CA LYS A 17 -0.13 -5.00 -5.18
C LYS A 17 -1.33 -5.15 -4.25
N SER A 18 -2.40 -5.78 -4.72
CA SER A 18 -3.58 -6.04 -3.90
C SER A 18 -3.24 -6.89 -2.68
N ALA A 19 -2.44 -7.94 -2.84
CA ALA A 19 -1.99 -8.78 -1.73
C ALA A 19 -1.14 -8.02 -0.73
N VAL A 20 -0.25 -7.13 -1.20
CA VAL A 20 0.58 -6.29 -0.33
C VAL A 20 -0.28 -5.32 0.46
N LEU A 21 -1.28 -4.68 -0.18
CA LEU A 21 -2.21 -3.78 0.52
C LEU A 21 -3.01 -4.53 1.59
N ASP A 22 -3.44 -5.76 1.32
CA ASP A 22 -4.11 -6.59 2.33
C ASP A 22 -3.19 -6.85 3.53
N ALA A 23 -1.91 -7.12 3.29
CA ALA A 23 -0.93 -7.31 4.36
C ALA A 23 -0.77 -6.03 5.21
N VAL A 24 -0.76 -4.85 4.57
CA VAL A 24 -0.69 -3.57 5.29
C VAL A 24 -1.93 -3.34 6.13
N ILE A 25 -3.12 -3.67 5.60
CA ILE A 25 -4.38 -3.56 6.35
C ILE A 25 -4.32 -4.42 7.62
N GLU A 26 -3.84 -5.66 7.51
CA GLU A 26 -3.69 -6.56 8.66
C GLU A 26 -2.68 -6.03 9.67
N LEU A 27 -1.55 -5.50 9.20
CA LEU A 27 -0.54 -4.89 10.08
C LEU A 27 -1.12 -3.68 10.81
N ASN A 28 -1.95 -2.88 10.17
CA ASN A 28 -2.59 -1.73 10.80
C ASN A 28 -3.63 -2.13 11.85
N ILE A 29 -4.34 -3.24 11.64
CA ILE A 29 -5.25 -3.80 12.63
C ILE A 29 -4.45 -4.27 13.86
N ARG A 30 -3.36 -4.98 13.63
CA ARG A 30 -2.45 -5.44 14.69
C ARG A 30 -1.86 -4.26 15.46
N GLN A 31 -1.43 -3.22 14.75
CA GLN A 31 -0.89 -2.00 15.37
C GLN A 31 -1.92 -1.33 16.28
N LYS A 32 -3.18 -1.26 15.84
CA LYS A 32 -4.27 -0.74 16.66
C LYS A 32 -4.44 -1.54 17.95
N GLU A 33 -4.46 -2.87 17.83
CA GLU A 33 -4.60 -3.75 18.99
C GLU A 33 -3.45 -3.55 19.98
N GLU A 34 -2.23 -3.44 19.48
CA GLU A 34 -1.05 -3.19 20.30
C GLU A 34 -1.15 -1.83 21.01
N LEU A 35 -1.60 -0.79 20.31
CA LEU A 35 -1.74 0.55 20.89
C LEU A 35 -2.85 0.61 21.94
N GLU A 36 -3.87 -0.22 21.83
CA GLU A 36 -4.96 -0.31 22.80
C GLU A 36 -4.62 -1.20 23.99
N ASN A 37 -3.53 -1.96 23.90
CA ASN A 37 -3.10 -2.88 24.95
C ASN A 37 -2.32 -2.11 26.04
N PRO A 38 -2.77 -2.12 27.31
CA PRO A 38 -2.03 -1.46 28.40
C PRO A 38 -0.63 -2.05 28.63
N GLY A 39 -0.43 -3.32 28.27
CA GLY A 39 0.85 -4.02 28.39
C GLY A 39 1.67 -4.01 27.12
N LEU A 40 1.54 -2.99 26.28
CA LEU A 40 2.27 -2.88 25.02
C LEU A 40 3.78 -3.04 25.19
N ASP A 41 4.36 -4.00 24.45
CA ASP A 41 5.80 -4.15 24.32
C ASP A 41 6.30 -3.24 23.18
N PRO A 42 7.18 -2.25 23.47
CA PRO A 42 7.71 -1.37 22.43
C PRO A 42 8.40 -2.12 21.28
N ASP A 43 9.05 -3.24 21.56
CA ASP A 43 9.74 -4.02 20.52
C ASP A 43 8.74 -4.65 19.54
N ASP A 44 7.60 -5.13 20.02
CA ASP A 44 6.53 -5.66 19.15
C ASP A 44 5.94 -4.58 18.27
N PHE A 45 5.74 -3.39 18.83
CA PHE A 45 5.24 -2.25 18.09
C PHE A 45 6.23 -1.83 16.99
N ASP A 46 7.51 -1.72 17.31
CA ASP A 46 8.57 -1.37 16.37
C ASP A 46 8.67 -2.41 15.25
N ALA A 47 8.57 -3.69 15.58
CA ALA A 47 8.58 -4.77 14.58
C ALA A 47 7.44 -4.62 13.57
N CYS A 48 6.25 -4.24 14.04
CA CYS A 48 5.11 -3.98 13.17
C CYS A 48 5.37 -2.80 12.22
N VAL A 49 5.93 -1.70 12.74
CA VAL A 49 6.26 -0.52 11.93
C VAL A 49 7.32 -0.87 10.87
N GLU A 50 8.34 -1.65 11.23
CA GLU A 50 9.37 -2.09 10.29
C GLU A 50 8.79 -2.98 9.19
N GLU A 51 7.90 -3.90 9.55
CA GLU A 51 7.24 -4.76 8.55
C GLU A 51 6.40 -3.95 7.58
N LYS A 52 5.69 -2.93 8.06
CA LYS A 52 4.95 -2.00 7.19
C LYS A 52 5.88 -1.29 6.21
N ALA A 53 7.04 -0.84 6.68
CA ALA A 53 8.01 -0.17 5.82
C ALA A 53 8.49 -1.09 4.69
N LYS A 54 8.72 -2.37 4.98
CA LYS A 54 9.08 -3.36 3.96
C LYS A 54 7.97 -3.55 2.93
N GLN A 55 6.72 -3.59 3.37
CA GLN A 55 5.57 -3.70 2.47
C GLN A 55 5.47 -2.47 1.55
N ILE A 56 5.75 -1.26 2.07
CA ILE A 56 5.78 -0.04 1.26
C ILE A 56 6.87 -0.10 0.19
N GLU A 57 8.05 -0.61 0.51
CA GLU A 57 9.12 -0.80 -0.48
C GLU A 57 8.65 -1.73 -1.61
N GLN A 58 7.93 -2.80 -1.27
CA GLN A 58 7.35 -3.72 -2.24
C GLN A 58 6.36 -3.01 -3.17
N LEU A 59 5.50 -2.15 -2.62
CA LEU A 59 4.55 -1.36 -3.40
C LEU A 59 5.25 -0.44 -4.38
N GLU A 60 6.32 0.23 -3.94
CA GLU A 60 7.09 1.14 -4.80
C GLU A 60 7.70 0.39 -5.99
N LEU A 61 8.25 -0.81 -5.74
CA LEU A 61 8.80 -1.65 -6.80
C LEU A 61 7.72 -2.11 -7.78
N LEU A 62 6.56 -2.53 -7.27
CA LEU A 62 5.44 -2.96 -8.12
C LEU A 62 4.90 -1.80 -8.96
N ASP A 63 4.77 -0.61 -8.38
CA ASP A 63 4.31 0.58 -9.09
C ASP A 63 5.29 0.97 -10.21
N ALA A 64 6.59 0.93 -9.94
CA ALA A 64 7.62 1.24 -10.93
C ALA A 64 7.59 0.22 -12.08
N GLY A 65 7.47 -1.07 -11.76
CA GLY A 65 7.39 -2.13 -12.76
C GLY A 65 6.14 -2.03 -13.63
N PHE A 66 4.99 -1.73 -13.01
CA PHE A 66 3.75 -1.51 -13.75
C PHE A 66 3.86 -0.34 -14.71
N GLN A 67 4.40 0.79 -14.24
CA GLN A 67 4.55 2.00 -15.06
C GLN A 67 5.48 1.74 -16.25
N GLU A 68 6.58 1.05 -16.04
CA GLU A 68 7.52 0.72 -17.10
C GLU A 68 6.85 -0.10 -18.20
N VAL A 69 6.08 -1.12 -17.83
CA VAL A 69 5.37 -1.98 -18.80
C VAL A 69 4.24 -1.19 -19.48
N TYR A 70 3.49 -0.41 -18.73
CA TYR A 70 2.41 0.43 -19.26
C TYR A 70 2.95 1.38 -20.34
N ASP A 71 4.07 2.03 -20.08
CA ASP A 71 4.68 2.96 -21.04
C ASP A 71 5.03 2.29 -22.37
N LYS A 72 5.38 1.01 -22.32
CA LYS A 72 5.70 0.24 -23.53
C LYS A 72 4.49 -0.09 -24.38
N ILE A 73 3.31 -0.25 -23.77
CA ILE A 73 2.13 -0.76 -24.48
C ILE A 73 0.95 0.22 -24.53
N LYS A 74 1.06 1.41 -23.92
CA LYS A 74 -0.08 2.32 -23.84
C LYS A 74 -0.63 2.73 -25.20
N ALA A 75 0.22 2.91 -26.19
CA ALA A 75 -0.20 3.25 -27.55
C ALA A 75 -1.02 2.12 -28.19
N ASP A 76 -0.59 0.88 -28.00
CA ASP A 76 -1.30 -0.31 -28.48
C ASP A 76 -2.65 -0.45 -27.77
N LEU A 77 -2.70 -0.23 -26.47
CA LEU A 77 -3.95 -0.27 -25.70
C LEU A 77 -4.95 0.78 -26.18
N GLN A 78 -4.48 1.98 -26.45
CA GLN A 78 -5.34 3.07 -26.93
C GLN A 78 -5.86 2.81 -28.34
N THR A 79 -5.02 2.26 -29.21
CA THR A 79 -5.38 1.99 -30.60
C THR A 79 -6.29 0.77 -30.73
N ASN A 80 -6.08 -0.26 -29.92
CA ASN A 80 -6.76 -1.56 -30.03
C ASN A 80 -7.63 -1.89 -28.83
N GLN A 81 -8.38 -0.90 -28.30
CA GLN A 81 -9.20 -1.05 -27.10
C GLN A 81 -10.18 -2.23 -27.20
N GLN A 82 -10.78 -2.45 -28.37
CA GLN A 82 -11.74 -3.54 -28.55
C GLN A 82 -11.10 -4.92 -28.41
N GLU A 83 -9.88 -5.06 -28.94
CA GLU A 83 -9.14 -6.31 -28.86
C GLU A 83 -8.79 -6.67 -27.42
N TYR A 84 -8.48 -5.67 -26.58
CA TYR A 84 -8.06 -5.86 -25.19
C TYR A 84 -9.14 -5.55 -24.19
N ARG A 85 -10.40 -5.50 -24.61
CA ARG A 85 -11.54 -5.07 -23.77
C ARG A 85 -11.65 -5.86 -22.46
N GLU A 86 -11.48 -7.18 -22.51
CA GLU A 86 -11.58 -8.03 -21.31
C GLU A 86 -10.44 -7.75 -20.33
N GLU A 87 -9.22 -7.63 -20.83
CA GLU A 87 -8.04 -7.38 -20.01
C GLU A 87 -8.09 -5.97 -19.41
N ILE A 88 -8.52 -4.98 -20.18
CA ILE A 88 -8.71 -3.61 -19.69
C ILE A 88 -9.77 -3.59 -18.57
N ALA A 89 -10.89 -4.28 -18.76
CA ALA A 89 -11.94 -4.35 -17.75
C ALA A 89 -11.44 -5.01 -16.46
N GLU A 90 -10.65 -6.08 -16.57
CA GLU A 90 -10.04 -6.76 -15.43
C GLU A 90 -9.09 -5.82 -14.67
N MET A 91 -8.24 -5.09 -15.39
CA MET A 91 -7.32 -4.12 -14.78
C MET A 91 -8.06 -2.99 -14.08
N GLN A 92 -9.13 -2.46 -14.69
CA GLN A 92 -9.95 -1.40 -14.10
C GLN A 92 -10.60 -1.87 -12.80
N GLU A 93 -11.07 -3.12 -12.75
CA GLU A 93 -11.64 -3.69 -11.54
C GLU A 93 -10.59 -3.81 -10.43
N TYR A 94 -9.37 -4.26 -10.74
CA TYR A 94 -8.29 -4.28 -9.78
C TYR A 94 -7.94 -2.89 -9.27
N ILE A 95 -7.83 -1.91 -10.18
CA ILE A 95 -7.51 -0.52 -9.80
C ILE A 95 -8.57 0.04 -8.85
N ARG A 96 -9.85 -0.24 -9.11
CA ARG A 96 -10.94 0.18 -8.22
C ARG A 96 -10.79 -0.42 -6.84
N ARG A 97 -10.50 -1.72 -6.75
CA ARG A 97 -10.27 -2.41 -5.47
C ARG A 97 -9.06 -1.86 -4.73
N LEU A 98 -7.99 -1.58 -5.47
CA LEU A 98 -6.77 -0.99 -4.90
C LEU A 98 -7.04 0.39 -4.32
N THR A 99 -7.85 1.20 -5.01
CA THR A 99 -8.24 2.53 -4.54
C THR A 99 -9.03 2.42 -3.22
N ASP A 100 -9.98 1.49 -3.14
CA ASP A 100 -10.76 1.25 -1.93
C ASP A 100 -9.86 0.81 -0.75
N LYS A 101 -8.92 -0.11 -1.01
CA LYS A 101 -7.96 -0.56 0.01
C LYS A 101 -7.06 0.56 0.47
N SER A 102 -6.61 1.42 -0.44
CA SER A 102 -5.79 2.58 -0.13
C SER A 102 -6.54 3.56 0.79
N ALA A 103 -7.82 3.79 0.53
CA ALA A 103 -8.65 4.64 1.38
C ALA A 103 -8.79 4.04 2.78
N THR A 104 -8.99 2.73 2.88
CA THR A 104 -9.03 2.03 4.17
C THR A 104 -7.72 2.21 4.94
N ILE A 105 -6.59 2.02 4.27
CA ILE A 105 -5.26 2.15 4.89
C ILE A 105 -5.04 3.57 5.39
N GLN A 106 -5.42 4.59 4.62
CA GLN A 106 -5.26 5.98 5.04
C GLN A 106 -6.08 6.29 6.29
N ALA A 107 -7.31 5.78 6.38
CA ALA A 107 -8.14 5.93 7.58
C ALA A 107 -7.50 5.22 8.76
N GLN A 108 -6.97 4.01 8.57
CA GLN A 108 -6.26 3.28 9.61
C GLN A 108 -5.01 4.02 10.10
N GLU A 109 -4.22 4.55 9.17
CA GLU A 109 -3.00 5.30 9.51
C GLU A 109 -3.32 6.54 10.34
N ALA A 110 -4.35 7.30 9.97
CA ALA A 110 -4.78 8.47 10.71
C ALA A 110 -5.21 8.10 12.14
N ARG A 111 -6.02 7.04 12.28
CA ARG A 111 -6.46 6.55 13.59
C ARG A 111 -5.28 6.07 14.44
N ASN A 112 -4.39 5.25 13.85
CA ASN A 112 -3.25 4.71 14.57
C ASN A 112 -2.27 5.80 14.99
N LYS A 113 -2.11 6.84 14.17
CA LYS A 113 -1.31 8.01 14.53
C LYS A 113 -1.85 8.70 15.77
N ASP A 114 -3.17 8.89 15.84
CA ASP A 114 -3.80 9.50 17.01
C ASP A 114 -3.64 8.63 18.25
N LEU A 115 -3.86 7.33 18.12
CA LEU A 115 -3.67 6.38 19.23
C LEU A 115 -2.22 6.37 19.70
N MET A 116 -1.27 6.42 18.78
CA MET A 116 0.16 6.48 19.08
C MET A 116 0.50 7.75 19.85
N THR A 117 -0.02 8.90 19.41
CA THR A 117 0.20 10.18 20.07
C THR A 117 -0.30 10.16 21.52
N GLN A 118 -1.49 9.60 21.75
CA GLN A 118 -2.06 9.44 23.09
C GLN A 118 -1.22 8.49 23.96
N LYS A 119 -0.84 7.35 23.40
CA LYS A 119 -0.11 6.30 24.13
C LYS A 119 1.28 6.75 24.56
N PHE A 120 2.00 7.45 23.68
CA PHE A 120 3.40 7.82 23.89
C PHE A 120 3.60 9.30 24.25
N ALA A 121 2.54 10.01 24.62
CA ALA A 121 2.63 11.43 24.97
C ALA A 121 3.65 11.73 26.07
N SER A 122 3.83 10.78 27.01
CA SER A 122 4.75 10.93 28.14
C SER A 122 6.15 10.36 27.89
N VAL A 123 6.38 9.71 26.74
CA VAL A 123 7.65 8.99 26.45
C VAL A 123 8.27 9.55 25.17
N ARG A 124 8.82 10.75 25.30
CA ARG A 124 9.32 11.54 24.15
C ARG A 124 10.32 10.83 23.26
N LYS A 125 11.24 10.04 23.81
CA LYS A 125 12.30 9.39 23.05
C LYS A 125 11.76 8.32 22.10
N GLN A 126 10.86 7.46 22.60
CA GLN A 126 10.21 6.43 21.79
C GLN A 126 9.31 7.02 20.72
N VAL A 127 8.56 8.09 21.07
CA VAL A 127 7.70 8.82 20.14
C VAL A 127 8.48 9.36 18.96
N LYS A 128 9.68 9.89 19.20
CA LYS A 128 10.52 10.46 18.13
C LYS A 128 10.90 9.43 17.08
N GLU A 129 11.32 8.23 17.48
CA GLU A 129 11.70 7.16 16.57
C GLU A 129 10.52 6.62 15.77
N VAL A 130 9.40 6.39 16.44
CA VAL A 130 8.17 5.89 15.81
C VAL A 130 7.63 6.91 14.82
N ARG A 131 7.62 8.20 15.14
CA ARG A 131 7.21 9.26 14.21
C ARG A 131 8.03 9.29 12.94
N LYS A 132 9.33 9.04 13.05
CA LYS A 132 10.24 9.02 11.90
C LYS A 132 9.85 7.94 10.91
N SER A 133 9.56 6.74 11.38
CA SER A 133 9.11 5.62 10.54
C SER A 133 7.71 5.86 9.98
N GLN A 134 6.79 6.37 10.81
CA GLN A 134 5.42 6.66 10.40
C GLN A 134 5.36 7.74 9.32
N LYS A 135 6.28 8.70 9.37
CA LYS A 135 6.39 9.74 8.35
C LYS A 135 6.68 9.17 6.96
N VAL A 136 7.55 8.18 6.88
CA VAL A 136 7.86 7.50 5.61
C VAL A 136 6.60 6.83 5.04
N VAL A 137 5.85 6.12 5.88
CA VAL A 137 4.60 5.46 5.47
C VAL A 137 3.58 6.48 4.96
N ASN A 138 3.38 7.57 5.71
CA ASN A 138 2.43 8.62 5.33
C ASN A 138 2.80 9.31 4.03
N GLN A 139 4.08 9.55 3.79
CA GLN A 139 4.56 10.17 2.55
C GLN A 139 4.26 9.29 1.35
N TYR A 140 4.43 7.98 1.47
CA TYR A 140 4.09 7.05 0.40
C TYR A 140 2.60 7.17 0.01
N TYR A 141 1.70 7.11 0.98
CA TYR A 141 0.26 7.15 0.70
C TYR A 141 -0.20 8.50 0.14
N LYS A 142 0.38 9.61 0.59
CA LYS A 142 0.12 10.92 0.00
C LYS A 142 0.52 10.97 -1.47
N SER A 143 1.69 10.42 -1.81
CA SER A 143 2.15 10.35 -3.20
C SER A 143 1.24 9.50 -4.05
N MET A 144 0.78 8.37 -3.53
CA MET A 144 -0.12 7.46 -4.23
C MET A 144 -1.46 8.13 -4.54
N MET A 145 -1.99 8.95 -3.63
CA MET A 145 -3.28 9.63 -3.82
C MET A 145 -3.20 10.78 -4.84
N LYS A 146 -2.02 11.34 -5.08
CA LYS A 146 -1.83 12.42 -6.06
C LYS A 146 -1.70 11.91 -7.49
N SER A 147 -1.39 10.65 -7.65
CA SER A 147 -1.27 10.04 -8.97
C SER A 147 -2.57 9.35 -9.37
#